data_951abf10e248af0f0eea72f1499f77bd
#
_entry.id   951abf10e248af0f0eea72f1499f77bd
#
_cell.length_a   1.000
_cell.length_b   1.000
_cell.length_c   1.000
_cell.angle_alpha   90.00
_cell.angle_beta   90.00
_cell.angle_gamma   90.00
#
_symmetry.space_group_name_H-M   'P 1'
#
loop_
_entity.id
_entity.type
_entity.pdbx_description
1 polymer ?
#
loop_
_entity_poly.entity_id
_entity_poly.type
_entity_poly.pdbx_seq_one_letter_code
_entity_poly.pdbx_strand_id
1 'polypeptide(L)'
;GNETAIVTEDVQVRIPNPRMTEIEEKEAKAGETVSFDTRITGAEPLSVLEVSSIPPLNLEQRLSYLLGYPHGCAEQITSQAFPQLALSWLLALSPAQQITAENNVREVINRLRSYQTPEGGFAYWPGEPYISEWATSYAVNFLANAQKQGYAVPIQMLQHATNYMRQVANSWNRTEPWS
;
A
#
# COMPACT_ATOMS: atom_id res chain seq x y z
N GLY A 1 -35.13 -35.25 -36.44
CA GLY A 1 -35.48 -34.10 -35.65
C GLY A 1 -34.39 -33.09 -35.79
N ASN A 2 -34.73 -31.83 -36.18
CA ASN A 2 -33.80 -30.70 -36.15
C ASN A 2 -33.87 -30.06 -34.75
N GLU A 3 -32.94 -30.38 -33.89
CA GLU A 3 -32.77 -29.69 -32.63
C GLU A 3 -31.75 -28.57 -32.81
N THR A 4 -32.14 -27.35 -32.47
CA THR A 4 -31.25 -26.17 -32.50
C THR A 4 -30.99 -25.74 -31.07
N ALA A 5 -29.74 -25.76 -30.67
CA ALA A 5 -29.31 -25.17 -29.39
C ALA A 5 -28.77 -23.75 -29.63
N ILE A 6 -29.27 -22.77 -28.89
CA ILE A 6 -28.80 -21.40 -28.96
C ILE A 6 -28.11 -21.09 -27.62
N VAL A 7 -26.85 -20.69 -27.69
CA VAL A 7 -26.09 -20.17 -26.54
C VAL A 7 -25.88 -18.69 -26.75
N THR A 8 -26.26 -17.88 -25.76
CA THR A 8 -26.00 -16.44 -25.78
C THR A 8 -24.92 -16.15 -24.73
N GLU A 9 -23.80 -15.59 -25.15
CA GLU A 9 -22.72 -15.16 -24.26
C GLU A 9 -22.52 -13.65 -24.37
N ASP A 10 -22.38 -12.99 -23.26
CA ASP A 10 -22.02 -11.58 -23.19
C ASP A 10 -20.50 -11.41 -23.36
N VAL A 11 -20.07 -10.88 -24.48
CA VAL A 11 -18.67 -10.59 -24.76
C VAL A 11 -18.38 -9.14 -24.42
N GLN A 12 -17.44 -8.92 -23.49
CA GLN A 12 -16.99 -7.57 -23.17
C GLN A 12 -16.19 -6.98 -24.34
N VAL A 13 -16.73 -5.93 -24.95
CA VAL A 13 -15.99 -5.13 -25.92
C VAL A 13 -15.10 -4.15 -25.17
N ARG A 14 -13.78 -4.34 -25.27
CA ARG A 14 -12.79 -3.43 -24.69
C ARG A 14 -12.21 -2.54 -25.79
N ILE A 15 -11.85 -1.31 -25.42
CA ILE A 15 -11.10 -0.43 -26.31
C ILE A 15 -9.74 -1.10 -26.59
N PRO A 16 -9.40 -1.39 -27.86
CA PRO A 16 -8.21 -2.16 -28.21
C PRO A 16 -6.90 -1.40 -27.98
N ASN A 17 -6.97 -0.07 -27.92
CA ASN A 17 -5.78 0.76 -27.78
C ASN A 17 -5.49 1.03 -26.28
N PRO A 18 -4.28 0.75 -25.80
CA PRO A 18 -3.89 1.11 -24.45
C PRO A 18 -3.91 2.63 -24.29
N ARG A 19 -4.18 3.08 -23.08
CA ARG A 19 -4.04 4.50 -22.72
C ARG A 19 -2.57 4.90 -22.89
N MET A 20 -2.31 5.87 -23.74
CA MET A 20 -0.97 6.44 -23.91
C MET A 20 -0.83 7.64 -22.96
N THR A 21 0.31 7.71 -22.28
CA THR A 21 0.66 8.84 -21.42
C THR A 21 1.97 9.42 -21.93
N GLU A 22 1.95 10.70 -22.24
CA GLU A 22 3.15 11.49 -22.55
C GLU A 22 3.48 12.34 -21.33
N ILE A 23 4.74 12.36 -20.93
CA ILE A 23 5.24 13.12 -19.79
C ILE A 23 6.30 14.08 -20.31
N GLU A 24 6.12 15.38 -20.05
CA GLU A 24 7.12 16.40 -20.30
C GLU A 24 7.52 17.02 -18.96
N GLU A 25 8.81 17.00 -18.65
CA GLU A 25 9.38 17.55 -17.41
C GLU A 25 10.29 18.73 -17.74
N LYS A 26 10.12 19.82 -16.99
CA LYS A 26 10.99 21.01 -17.09
C LYS A 26 11.32 21.53 -15.71
N GLU A 27 12.56 21.91 -15.53
CA GLU A 27 13.00 22.63 -14.34
C GLU A 27 12.84 24.13 -14.54
N ALA A 28 12.30 24.84 -13.53
CA ALA A 28 12.16 26.28 -13.53
C ALA A 28 12.82 26.90 -12.29
N LYS A 29 13.55 27.96 -12.45
CA LYS A 29 14.09 28.76 -11.34
C LYS A 29 13.05 29.80 -10.89
N ALA A 30 13.22 30.34 -9.70
CA ALA A 30 12.35 31.38 -9.19
C ALA A 30 12.29 32.58 -10.16
N GLY A 31 11.08 32.97 -10.58
CA GLY A 31 10.85 34.05 -11.54
C GLY A 31 10.97 33.65 -13.02
N GLU A 32 11.27 32.40 -13.34
CA GLU A 32 11.33 31.89 -14.71
C GLU A 32 9.95 31.48 -15.21
N THR A 33 9.67 31.72 -16.48
CA THR A 33 8.45 31.25 -17.15
C THR A 33 8.77 30.04 -18.00
N VAL A 34 8.05 28.94 -17.77
CA VAL A 34 8.18 27.70 -18.53
C VAL A 34 6.92 27.46 -19.34
N SER A 35 7.08 27.07 -20.60
CA SER A 35 5.98 26.75 -21.51
C SER A 35 6.01 25.27 -21.87
N PHE A 36 4.85 24.63 -21.92
CA PHE A 36 4.65 23.26 -22.36
C PHE A 36 3.85 23.25 -23.67
N ASP A 37 4.20 22.38 -24.60
CA ASP A 37 3.43 22.16 -25.82
C ASP A 37 2.41 21.05 -25.59
N THR A 38 1.16 21.43 -25.34
CA THR A 38 0.06 20.49 -25.04
C THR A 38 -0.63 20.00 -26.32
N ARG A 39 0.08 19.43 -27.26
CA ARG A 39 -0.54 18.75 -28.40
C ARG A 39 -1.08 17.40 -27.97
N ILE A 40 -2.29 17.38 -27.48
CA ILE A 40 -2.95 16.15 -27.03
C ILE A 40 -3.74 15.57 -28.19
N THR A 41 -3.36 14.37 -28.62
CA THR A 41 -4.08 13.61 -29.66
C THR A 41 -4.83 12.47 -29.00
N GLY A 42 -6.17 12.48 -29.07
CA GLY A 42 -7.01 11.40 -28.52
C GLY A 42 -8.47 11.80 -28.37
N ALA A 43 -9.33 10.80 -28.17
CA ALA A 43 -10.77 11.01 -28.04
C ALA A 43 -11.18 11.65 -26.71
N GLU A 44 -10.43 11.37 -25.62
CA GLU A 44 -10.66 11.90 -24.27
C GLU A 44 -9.33 12.29 -23.63
N PRO A 45 -8.77 13.45 -23.98
CA PRO A 45 -7.50 13.89 -23.43
C PRO A 45 -7.68 14.37 -21.98
N LEU A 46 -6.83 13.86 -21.09
CA LEU A 46 -6.68 14.35 -19.73
C LEU A 46 -5.26 14.91 -19.56
N SER A 47 -5.14 16.18 -19.19
CA SER A 47 -3.85 16.78 -18.88
C SER A 47 -3.77 17.07 -17.38
N VAL A 48 -2.65 16.72 -16.79
CA VAL A 48 -2.32 17.03 -15.40
C VAL A 48 -1.03 17.84 -15.39
N LEU A 49 -1.02 18.99 -14.73
CA LEU A 49 0.18 19.76 -14.45
C LEU A 49 0.56 19.56 -12.99
N GLU A 50 1.73 18.99 -12.74
CA GLU A 50 2.31 18.86 -11.41
C GLU A 50 3.44 19.87 -11.27
N VAL A 51 3.43 20.65 -10.19
CA VAL A 51 4.51 21.60 -9.84
C VAL A 51 5.04 21.22 -8.47
N SER A 52 6.31 20.87 -8.40
CA SER A 52 6.95 20.37 -7.18
C SER A 52 8.35 20.95 -7.02
N SER A 53 8.77 21.14 -5.77
CA SER A 53 10.17 21.50 -5.43
C SER A 53 11.07 20.29 -5.26
N ILE A 54 10.53 19.07 -5.38
CA ILE A 54 11.23 17.79 -5.34
C ILE A 54 11.01 17.05 -6.65
N PRO A 55 11.89 16.11 -7.04
CA PRO A 55 11.66 15.30 -8.23
C PRO A 55 10.28 14.60 -8.16
N PRO A 56 9.54 14.52 -9.28
CA PRO A 56 8.20 13.94 -9.30
C PRO A 56 8.25 12.47 -8.89
N LEU A 57 7.46 12.11 -7.88
CA LEU A 57 7.36 10.72 -7.40
C LEU A 57 6.40 9.88 -8.23
N ASN A 58 5.65 10.49 -9.16
CA ASN A 58 4.63 9.86 -10.00
C ASN A 58 3.62 9.04 -9.18
N LEU A 59 3.24 9.53 -8.00
CA LEU A 59 2.39 8.83 -7.06
C LEU A 59 1.00 8.53 -7.63
N GLU A 60 0.45 9.44 -8.43
CA GLU A 60 -0.85 9.22 -9.07
C GLU A 60 -0.86 8.00 -10.02
N GLN A 61 0.22 7.83 -10.80
CA GLN A 61 0.36 6.66 -11.68
C GLN A 61 0.47 5.35 -10.89
N ARG A 62 1.02 5.43 -9.66
CA ARG A 62 1.17 4.26 -8.77
C ARG A 62 0.00 4.09 -7.81
N LEU A 63 -0.95 5.03 -7.79
CA LEU A 63 -2.05 5.02 -6.84
C LEU A 63 -2.89 3.73 -6.91
N SER A 64 -3.18 3.24 -8.10
CA SER A 64 -3.91 1.98 -8.27
C SER A 64 -3.19 0.78 -7.67
N TYR A 65 -1.86 0.75 -7.78
CA TYR A 65 -1.02 -0.28 -7.15
C TYR A 65 -0.98 -0.11 -5.63
N LEU A 66 -0.83 1.13 -5.14
CA LEU A 66 -0.81 1.42 -3.70
C LEU A 66 -2.14 1.12 -3.00
N LEU A 67 -3.26 1.25 -3.72
CA LEU A 67 -4.61 0.91 -3.24
C LEU A 67 -4.96 -0.58 -3.43
N GLY A 68 -4.03 -1.38 -3.95
CA GLY A 68 -4.22 -2.82 -4.11
C GLY A 68 -4.58 -3.50 -2.79
N TYR A 69 -5.40 -4.56 -2.87
CA TYR A 69 -5.76 -5.35 -1.70
C TYR A 69 -4.53 -6.07 -1.13
N PRO A 70 -4.30 -6.02 0.19
CA PRO A 70 -3.13 -6.64 0.81
C PRO A 70 -3.20 -8.18 0.78
N HIS A 71 -2.24 -8.81 0.11
CA HIS A 71 -2.09 -10.27 0.06
C HIS A 71 -0.70 -10.69 0.52
N GLY A 72 -0.58 -11.90 1.04
CA GLY A 72 0.71 -12.54 1.28
C GLY A 72 1.10 -12.64 2.75
N CYS A 73 2.40 -12.70 3.00
CA CYS A 73 2.98 -12.83 4.35
C CYS A 73 2.84 -11.53 5.17
N ALA A 74 3.17 -11.59 6.46
CA ALA A 74 3.09 -10.44 7.37
C ALA A 74 3.79 -9.19 6.84
N GLU A 75 4.96 -9.34 6.24
CA GLU A 75 5.70 -8.24 5.63
C GLU A 75 4.94 -7.65 4.44
N GLN A 76 4.47 -8.50 3.52
CA GLN A 76 3.79 -8.05 2.29
C GLN A 76 2.50 -7.30 2.60
N ILE A 77 1.64 -7.85 3.47
CA ILE A 77 0.39 -7.17 3.84
C ILE A 77 0.66 -5.85 4.56
N THR A 78 1.69 -5.80 5.41
CA THR A 78 2.10 -4.57 6.09
C THR A 78 2.65 -3.55 5.10
N SER A 79 3.51 -3.96 4.16
CA SER A 79 4.08 -3.09 3.12
C SER A 79 3.03 -2.48 2.20
N GLN A 80 1.95 -3.20 1.93
CA GLN A 80 0.84 -2.68 1.13
C GLN A 80 -0.04 -1.70 1.89
N ALA A 81 -0.28 -1.93 3.18
CA ALA A 81 -1.14 -1.07 3.99
C ALA A 81 -0.41 0.18 4.54
N PHE A 82 0.88 0.09 4.81
CA PHE A 82 1.62 1.17 5.45
C PHE A 82 1.59 2.49 4.65
N PRO A 83 1.86 2.51 3.34
CA PRO A 83 1.73 3.73 2.55
C PRO A 83 0.32 4.31 2.58
N GLN A 84 -0.70 3.47 2.70
CA GLN A 84 -2.10 3.89 2.70
C GLN A 84 -2.47 4.75 3.92
N LEU A 85 -1.70 4.68 5.01
CA LEU A 85 -1.83 5.60 6.13
C LEU A 85 -1.52 7.06 5.76
N ALA A 86 -0.70 7.29 4.75
CA ALA A 86 -0.23 8.61 4.37
C ALA A 86 -0.85 9.14 3.05
N LEU A 87 -1.57 8.31 2.30
CA LEU A 87 -2.05 8.67 0.97
C LEU A 87 -2.91 9.93 0.95
N SER A 88 -3.81 10.11 1.92
CA SER A 88 -4.68 11.29 2.00
C SER A 88 -3.93 12.61 2.26
N TRP A 89 -2.70 12.54 2.75
CA TRP A 89 -1.84 13.72 2.96
C TRP A 89 -0.99 14.05 1.75
N LEU A 90 -0.71 13.04 0.92
CA LEU A 90 0.18 13.15 -0.23
C LEU A 90 -0.58 13.38 -1.53
N LEU A 91 -1.84 12.95 -1.61
CA LEU A 91 -2.64 12.93 -2.83
C LEU A 91 -4.07 13.39 -2.55
N ALA A 92 -4.68 14.04 -3.53
CA ALA A 92 -6.11 14.33 -3.54
C ALA A 92 -6.90 13.06 -3.90
N LEU A 93 -7.24 12.26 -2.90
CA LEU A 93 -8.02 11.04 -3.09
C LEU A 93 -9.50 11.34 -3.32
N SER A 94 -10.14 10.62 -4.25
CA SER A 94 -11.60 10.58 -4.32
C SER A 94 -12.18 9.90 -3.07
N PRO A 95 -13.46 10.14 -2.73
CA PRO A 95 -14.10 9.48 -1.58
C PRO A 95 -14.04 7.95 -1.64
N ALA A 96 -14.17 7.37 -2.83
CA ALA A 96 -14.07 5.93 -3.03
C ALA A 96 -12.66 5.40 -2.74
N GLN A 97 -11.62 6.11 -3.19
CA GLN A 97 -10.22 5.77 -2.94
C GLN A 97 -9.88 5.88 -1.46
N GLN A 98 -10.37 6.90 -0.78
CA GLN A 98 -10.18 7.07 0.66
C GLN A 98 -10.80 5.90 1.45
N ILE A 99 -12.06 5.54 1.14
CA ILE A 99 -12.74 4.39 1.76
C ILE A 99 -11.95 3.09 1.51
N THR A 100 -11.43 2.90 0.31
CA THR A 100 -10.63 1.72 -0.03
C THR A 100 -9.35 1.66 0.81
N ALA A 101 -8.60 2.76 0.90
CA ALA A 101 -7.39 2.83 1.73
C ALA A 101 -7.68 2.54 3.20
N GLU A 102 -8.72 3.15 3.76
CA GLU A 102 -9.12 2.93 5.14
C GLU A 102 -9.51 1.46 5.41
N ASN A 103 -10.25 0.85 4.50
CA ASN A 103 -10.66 -0.55 4.63
C ASN A 103 -9.45 -1.49 4.54
N ASN A 104 -8.50 -1.23 3.65
CA ASN A 104 -7.27 -2.01 3.54
C ASN A 104 -6.44 -1.95 4.82
N VAL A 105 -6.32 -0.76 5.42
CA VAL A 105 -5.62 -0.60 6.72
C VAL A 105 -6.32 -1.40 7.82
N ARG A 106 -7.65 -1.29 7.94
CA ARG A 106 -8.44 -2.05 8.93
C ARG A 106 -8.31 -3.56 8.72
N GLU A 107 -8.33 -3.99 7.47
CA GLU A 107 -8.18 -5.41 7.11
C GLU A 107 -6.81 -5.95 7.55
N VAL A 108 -5.72 -5.21 7.29
CA VAL A 108 -4.38 -5.65 7.72
C VAL A 108 -4.25 -5.69 9.23
N ILE A 109 -4.80 -4.70 9.95
CA ILE A 109 -4.83 -4.75 11.43
C ILE A 109 -5.54 -6.01 11.92
N ASN A 110 -6.65 -6.39 11.31
CA ASN A 110 -7.39 -7.60 11.68
C ASN A 110 -6.63 -8.87 11.32
N ARG A 111 -6.04 -8.94 10.13
CA ARG A 111 -5.29 -10.11 9.66
C ARG A 111 -4.03 -10.38 10.48
N LEU A 112 -3.32 -9.35 10.90
CA LEU A 112 -2.12 -9.49 11.73
C LEU A 112 -2.37 -10.27 13.02
N ARG A 113 -3.61 -10.36 13.51
CA ARG A 113 -3.94 -11.24 14.65
C ARG A 113 -3.62 -12.71 14.40
N SER A 114 -3.83 -13.19 13.17
CA SER A 114 -3.55 -14.59 12.82
C SER A 114 -2.06 -14.88 12.58
N TYR A 115 -1.23 -13.85 12.47
CA TYR A 115 0.22 -13.96 12.35
C TYR A 115 0.93 -13.86 13.71
N GLN A 116 0.22 -13.38 14.75
CA GLN A 116 0.82 -13.24 16.08
C GLN A 116 0.93 -14.60 16.77
N THR A 117 2.12 -14.91 17.25
CA THR A 117 2.39 -16.13 18.01
C THR A 117 2.02 -15.95 19.48
N PRO A 118 1.90 -17.05 20.27
CA PRO A 118 1.67 -16.98 21.71
C PRO A 118 2.71 -16.18 22.46
N GLU A 119 3.97 -16.13 21.99
CA GLU A 119 5.07 -15.37 22.58
C GLU A 119 4.97 -13.86 22.30
N GLY A 120 4.06 -13.48 21.39
CA GLY A 120 3.73 -12.09 21.11
C GLY A 120 4.35 -11.50 19.85
N GLY A 121 5.40 -12.11 19.27
CA GLY A 121 5.95 -11.71 17.99
C GLY A 121 5.08 -12.13 16.81
N PHE A 122 5.44 -11.70 15.61
CA PHE A 122 4.72 -12.07 14.38
C PHE A 122 5.54 -13.07 13.56
N ALA A 123 4.89 -14.16 13.13
CA ALA A 123 5.41 -15.07 12.13
C ALA A 123 5.22 -14.50 10.71
N TYR A 124 5.92 -15.05 9.71
CA TYR A 124 5.70 -14.69 8.31
C TYR A 124 4.32 -15.12 7.80
N TRP A 125 3.86 -16.29 8.20
CA TRP A 125 2.58 -16.86 7.76
C TRP A 125 1.67 -17.17 8.94
N PRO A 126 0.35 -17.14 8.74
CA PRO A 126 -0.60 -17.46 9.81
C PRO A 126 -0.40 -18.87 10.36
N GLY A 127 -0.36 -18.99 11.68
CA GLY A 127 -0.26 -20.27 12.37
C GLY A 127 1.14 -20.87 12.42
N GLU A 128 2.15 -20.24 11.85
CA GLU A 128 3.55 -20.66 12.02
C GLU A 128 4.05 -20.36 13.44
N PRO A 129 4.85 -21.25 14.03
CA PRO A 129 5.40 -21.05 15.36
C PRO A 129 6.66 -20.14 15.36
N TYR A 130 7.29 -19.94 14.20
CA TYR A 130 8.56 -19.23 14.11
C TYR A 130 8.33 -17.72 13.96
N ILE A 131 8.80 -16.96 14.95
CA ILE A 131 8.72 -15.51 14.92
C ILE A 131 9.80 -14.95 14.00
N SER A 132 9.41 -14.00 13.16
CA SER A 132 10.33 -13.14 12.42
C SER A 132 10.51 -11.82 13.17
N GLU A 133 11.72 -11.52 13.59
CA GLU A 133 12.05 -10.26 14.27
C GLU A 133 11.83 -9.05 13.34
N TRP A 134 12.19 -9.21 12.06
CA TRP A 134 11.95 -8.18 11.04
C TRP A 134 10.45 -7.92 10.85
N ALA A 135 9.65 -8.96 10.57
CA ALA A 135 8.21 -8.81 10.38
C ALA A 135 7.55 -8.25 11.65
N THR A 136 8.01 -8.67 12.84
CA THR A 136 7.52 -8.16 14.12
C THR A 136 7.78 -6.66 14.27
N SER A 137 9.01 -6.20 14.06
CA SER A 137 9.36 -4.79 14.20
C SER A 137 8.62 -3.93 13.18
N TYR A 138 8.46 -4.42 11.95
CA TYR A 138 7.76 -3.72 10.89
C TYR A 138 6.25 -3.63 11.15
N ALA A 139 5.62 -4.74 11.54
CA ALA A 139 4.21 -4.76 11.92
C ALA A 139 3.90 -3.88 13.14
N VAL A 140 4.77 -3.88 14.17
CA VAL A 140 4.62 -2.99 15.34
C VAL A 140 4.70 -1.52 14.94
N ASN A 141 5.64 -1.15 14.06
CA ASN A 141 5.73 0.20 13.55
C ASN A 141 4.46 0.63 12.80
N PHE A 142 3.95 -0.23 11.92
CA PHE A 142 2.68 -0.01 11.23
C PHE A 142 1.51 0.17 12.22
N LEU A 143 1.33 -0.77 13.15
CA LEU A 143 0.24 -0.75 14.14
C LEU A 143 0.29 0.50 15.02
N ALA A 144 1.48 0.91 15.46
CA ALA A 144 1.65 2.11 16.27
C ALA A 144 1.28 3.39 15.49
N ASN A 145 1.64 3.47 14.20
CA ASN A 145 1.25 4.61 13.35
C ASN A 145 -0.25 4.59 13.02
N ALA A 146 -0.82 3.42 12.75
CA ALA A 146 -2.27 3.28 12.56
C ALA A 146 -3.03 3.73 13.82
N GLN A 147 -2.60 3.32 15.01
CA GLN A 147 -3.20 3.74 16.28
C GLN A 147 -3.14 5.26 16.47
N LYS A 148 -1.99 5.89 16.17
CA LYS A 148 -1.84 7.36 16.25
C LYS A 148 -2.80 8.09 15.31
N GLN A 149 -3.18 7.48 14.20
CA GLN A 149 -4.14 8.04 13.24
C GLN A 149 -5.61 7.69 13.56
N GLY A 150 -5.87 7.06 14.71
CA GLY A 150 -7.22 6.78 15.17
C GLY A 150 -7.81 5.44 14.70
N TYR A 151 -7.03 4.58 14.07
CA TYR A 151 -7.50 3.23 13.77
C TYR A 151 -7.61 2.39 15.04
N ALA A 152 -8.64 1.52 15.07
CA ALA A 152 -8.86 0.60 16.18
C ALA A 152 -7.84 -0.54 16.17
N VAL A 153 -6.69 -0.34 16.80
CA VAL A 153 -5.66 -1.36 16.99
C VAL A 153 -5.91 -2.10 18.31
N PRO A 154 -5.98 -3.46 18.31
CA PRO A 154 -6.13 -4.20 19.56
C PRO A 154 -4.95 -3.96 20.49
N ILE A 155 -5.25 -3.39 21.66
CA ILE A 155 -4.21 -2.96 22.61
C ILE A 155 -3.34 -4.14 23.07
N GLN A 156 -3.94 -5.31 23.29
CA GLN A 156 -3.21 -6.50 23.71
C GLN A 156 -2.24 -7.00 22.65
N MET A 157 -2.65 -6.98 21.36
CA MET A 157 -1.78 -7.36 20.25
C MET A 157 -0.51 -6.49 20.20
N LEU A 158 -0.69 -5.18 20.30
CA LEU A 158 0.43 -4.23 20.28
C LEU A 158 1.31 -4.37 21.54
N GLN A 159 0.71 -4.57 22.71
CA GLN A 159 1.43 -4.77 23.96
C GLN A 159 2.27 -6.05 23.96
N HIS A 160 1.69 -7.18 23.52
CA HIS A 160 2.42 -8.45 23.43
C HIS A 160 3.61 -8.33 22.47
N ALA A 161 3.41 -7.76 21.28
CA ALA A 161 4.48 -7.58 20.33
C ALA A 161 5.57 -6.63 20.83
N THR A 162 5.21 -5.54 21.50
CA THR A 162 6.17 -4.61 22.10
C THR A 162 6.96 -5.26 23.24
N ASN A 163 6.31 -6.09 24.07
CA ASN A 163 6.98 -6.82 25.15
C ASN A 163 7.97 -7.84 24.58
N TYR A 164 7.58 -8.58 23.54
CA TYR A 164 8.47 -9.49 22.84
C TYR A 164 9.71 -8.74 22.31
N MET A 165 9.53 -7.64 21.58
CA MET A 165 10.64 -6.84 21.06
C MET A 165 11.57 -6.33 22.17
N ARG A 166 11.01 -5.93 23.32
CA ARG A 166 11.80 -5.50 24.47
C ARG A 166 12.63 -6.64 25.06
N GLN A 167 12.08 -7.85 25.13
CA GLN A 167 12.81 -9.03 25.59
C GLN A 167 13.97 -9.37 24.64
N VAL A 168 13.72 -9.38 23.33
CA VAL A 168 14.77 -9.60 22.34
C VAL A 168 15.86 -8.54 22.43
N ALA A 169 15.48 -7.26 22.51
CA ALA A 169 16.46 -6.18 22.67
C ALA A 169 17.30 -6.28 23.94
N ASN A 170 16.70 -6.70 25.05
CA ASN A 170 17.41 -6.86 26.32
C ASN A 170 18.32 -8.11 26.35
N SER A 171 17.99 -9.15 25.61
CA SER A 171 18.78 -10.38 25.48
C SER A 171 19.85 -10.29 24.40
N TRP A 172 19.83 -9.23 23.58
CA TRP A 172 20.74 -9.07 22.46
C TRP A 172 22.19 -8.95 22.95
N ASN A 173 23.04 -9.84 22.43
CA ASN A 173 24.47 -9.85 22.75
C ASN A 173 25.28 -9.39 21.54
N ARG A 174 26.01 -8.30 21.69
CA ARG A 174 26.78 -7.66 20.62
C ARG A 174 27.97 -8.50 20.12
N THR A 175 28.29 -9.61 20.79
CA THR A 175 29.43 -10.47 20.45
C THR A 175 29.09 -11.58 19.46
N GLU A 176 27.81 -11.79 19.13
CA GLU A 176 27.41 -12.76 18.11
C GLU A 176 27.53 -12.14 16.72
N PRO A 177 28.24 -12.79 15.77
CA PRO A 177 28.27 -12.33 14.41
C PRO A 177 26.87 -12.50 13.78
N TRP A 178 26.49 -11.59 12.89
CA TRP A 178 25.24 -11.65 12.13
C TRP A 178 25.15 -12.98 11.40
N SER A 179 24.20 -13.82 11.78
CA SER A 179 23.89 -15.09 11.11
C SER A 179 22.86 -14.89 10.00
#